data_89a8c40d3bba0832bce084fdbb72a213
#
_entry.id   89a8c40d3bba0832bce084fdbb72a213
#
_cell.length_a   1.000
_cell.length_b   1.000
_cell.length_c   1.000
_cell.angle_alpha   90.00
_cell.angle_beta   90.00
_cell.angle_gamma   90.00
#
_symmetry.space_group_name_H-M   'P 1'
#
loop_
_entity.id
_entity.type
_entity.pdbx_description
1 polymer ?
#
loop_
_entity_poly.entity_id
_entity_poly.type
_entity_poly.pdbx_seq_one_letter_code
_entity_poly.pdbx_strand_id
1 'polypeptide(L)'
;LLRNPDIKSVSMGSPIESFGEGNLEKKNGQAAIRWTDIDGKTDSLQMMEIWADGDFVKTFGLQLLKGELMDSYFENYWMQSDSDKPVQPTIVINETAWKAMKVADPIGMEVYKEFSGWAVKSRIVGVVKDFNFQSLREKMKPAYIYYNPECLGDMYIKIAPERKQETLKYIQQKFEEWAVRDDIFVKEFNYQFFSDTLNKNYAKEQQQSRMLLFFTIIAIVIAMMGVFGLVALSTEQRTKEIGVRKVNGAHSDRIVRMFCLEYLRWIGIAFVMACPLGYFLMHRWLSEFAYQTPISWWLFLLAGAMIAGITSFTVFGQTWRKASQNPVESLRYE
;
A
#
# COMPACT_ATOMS: atom_id res chain seq x y z
N LEU A 1 27.58 9.86 -14.32
CA LEU A 1 26.48 8.89 -14.45
C LEU A 1 25.56 9.23 -15.62
N LEU A 2 25.13 10.47 -15.78
CA LEU A 2 24.16 10.92 -16.82
C LEU A 2 24.64 10.75 -18.29
N ARG A 3 25.89 10.35 -18.53
CA ARG A 3 26.37 9.97 -19.88
C ARG A 3 25.78 8.63 -20.36
N ASN A 4 25.27 7.82 -19.46
CA ASN A 4 24.60 6.58 -19.83
C ASN A 4 23.11 6.88 -20.17
N PRO A 5 22.62 6.51 -21.39
CA PRO A 5 21.26 6.83 -21.83
C PRO A 5 20.17 6.10 -21.03
N ASP A 6 20.54 5.03 -20.33
CA ASP A 6 19.62 4.27 -19.47
C ASP A 6 19.44 4.93 -18.09
N ILE A 7 20.25 5.93 -17.72
CA ILE A 7 20.09 6.73 -16.52
C ILE A 7 19.31 7.99 -16.88
N LYS A 8 18.07 8.07 -16.38
CA LYS A 8 17.14 9.15 -16.72
C LYS A 8 17.34 10.40 -15.87
N SER A 9 17.65 10.22 -14.61
CA SER A 9 17.93 11.32 -13.67
C SER A 9 18.70 10.80 -12.47
N VAL A 10 19.40 11.70 -11.81
CA VAL A 10 20.13 11.46 -10.56
C VAL A 10 19.79 12.60 -9.61
N SER A 11 19.61 12.29 -8.36
CA SER A 11 19.35 13.24 -7.28
C SER A 11 20.01 12.75 -6.00
N MET A 12 20.32 13.64 -5.11
CA MET A 12 20.82 13.33 -3.77
C MET A 12 19.80 13.77 -2.73
N GLY A 13 19.72 13.03 -1.63
CA GLY A 13 18.80 13.37 -0.56
C GLY A 13 19.07 12.59 0.73
N SER A 14 18.28 12.86 1.75
CA SER A 14 18.31 12.08 2.97
C SER A 14 17.77 10.65 2.73
N PRO A 15 18.21 9.66 3.51
CA PRO A 15 17.71 8.29 3.38
C PRO A 15 16.18 8.21 3.48
N ILE A 16 15.55 7.44 2.57
CA ILE A 16 14.07 7.31 2.53
C ILE A 16 13.52 6.74 3.84
N GLU A 17 14.27 5.91 4.52
CA GLU A 17 13.92 5.37 5.84
C GLU A 17 13.77 6.48 6.89
N SER A 18 14.47 7.61 6.69
CA SER A 18 14.32 8.80 7.54
C SER A 18 13.07 9.64 7.24
N PHE A 19 12.40 9.42 6.10
CA PHE A 19 11.14 10.11 5.76
C PHE A 19 9.93 9.61 6.57
N GLY A 20 10.08 8.53 7.35
CA GLY A 20 9.02 7.93 8.12
C GLY A 20 9.09 8.20 9.61
N GLU A 21 9.54 7.19 10.34
CA GLU A 21 9.44 7.15 11.80
C GLU A 21 10.56 7.93 12.54
N GLY A 22 11.71 8.12 11.89
CA GLY A 22 12.92 8.60 12.57
C GLY A 22 12.91 10.08 12.95
N ASN A 23 12.26 10.94 12.19
CA ASN A 23 12.32 12.38 12.41
C ASN A 23 11.12 12.97 13.15
N LEU A 24 9.99 12.23 13.22
CA LEU A 24 8.79 12.71 13.91
C LEU A 24 8.69 12.25 15.38
N GLU A 25 9.33 11.13 15.74
CA GLU A 25 9.30 10.62 17.13
C GLU A 25 10.42 11.15 18.03
N LYS A 26 11.51 11.66 17.46
CA LYS A 26 12.49 12.38 18.27
C LYS A 26 11.87 13.71 18.67
N LYS A 27 11.44 13.82 19.92
CA LYS A 27 10.95 15.05 20.55
C LYS A 27 11.81 16.30 20.30
N ASN A 28 12.99 16.18 19.71
CA ASN A 28 13.94 17.23 19.38
C ASN A 28 14.21 17.40 17.87
N GLY A 29 13.51 16.71 16.96
CA GLY A 29 13.75 16.77 15.51
C GLY A 29 12.56 17.24 14.68
N GLN A 30 11.50 17.70 15.31
CA GLN A 30 10.37 18.32 14.60
C GLN A 30 10.74 19.78 14.35
N ALA A 31 11.01 20.11 13.08
CA ALA A 31 11.15 21.50 12.70
C ALA A 31 9.74 22.12 12.66
N ALA A 32 9.42 22.89 13.67
CA ALA A 32 8.29 23.80 13.60
C ALA A 32 8.63 24.88 12.58
N ILE A 33 7.91 24.90 11.47
CA ILE A 33 7.96 26.01 10.51
C ILE A 33 7.00 27.08 10.99
N ARG A 34 7.52 28.29 11.26
CA ARG A 34 6.72 29.46 11.61
C ARG A 34 6.61 30.40 10.41
N TRP A 35 5.47 31.05 10.28
CA TRP A 35 5.26 32.12 9.30
C TRP A 35 4.39 33.21 9.91
N THR A 36 4.49 34.39 9.32
CA THR A 36 3.60 35.51 9.65
C THR A 36 2.68 35.75 8.47
N ASP A 37 1.37 35.72 8.71
CA ASP A 37 0.37 35.97 7.69
C ASP A 37 0.29 37.49 7.36
N ILE A 38 -0.44 37.81 6.29
CA ILE A 38 -0.66 39.18 5.80
C ILE A 38 -1.24 40.11 6.90
N ASP A 39 -2.03 39.52 7.80
CA ASP A 39 -2.63 40.21 8.95
C ASP A 39 -1.66 40.37 10.15
N GLY A 40 -0.39 40.02 10.01
CA GLY A 40 0.61 40.10 11.07
C GLY A 40 0.50 39.01 12.13
N LYS A 41 -0.37 38.02 11.96
CA LYS A 41 -0.51 36.89 12.87
C LYS A 41 0.57 35.84 12.59
N THR A 42 1.32 35.49 13.62
CA THR A 42 2.29 34.42 13.54
C THR A 42 1.62 33.09 13.86
N ASP A 43 1.79 32.11 12.99
CA ASP A 43 1.32 30.74 13.19
C ASP A 43 2.48 29.75 12.97
N SER A 44 2.32 28.50 13.38
CA SER A 44 3.35 27.48 13.24
C SER A 44 2.75 26.12 12.91
N LEU A 45 3.48 25.33 12.12
CA LEU A 45 3.09 23.99 11.74
C LEU A 45 4.28 23.06 11.84
N GLN A 46 4.05 21.90 12.44
CA GLN A 46 5.03 20.83 12.43
C GLN A 46 5.01 20.14 11.07
N MET A 47 6.13 20.16 10.37
CA MET A 47 6.28 19.58 9.06
C MET A 47 7.39 18.53 9.05
N MET A 48 7.20 17.48 8.26
CA MET A 48 8.25 16.52 7.95
C MET A 48 9.29 17.18 7.06
N GLU A 49 10.55 17.08 7.45
CA GLU A 49 11.67 17.61 6.70
C GLU A 49 12.27 16.57 5.77
N ILE A 50 12.47 16.93 4.51
CA ILE A 50 13.12 16.11 3.49
C ILE A 50 14.30 16.91 2.97
N TRP A 51 15.51 16.42 3.22
CA TRP A 51 16.71 17.02 2.63
C TRP A 51 16.93 16.43 1.25
N ALA A 52 17.01 17.30 0.25
CA ALA A 52 17.17 16.85 -1.13
C ALA A 52 17.74 17.99 -1.99
N ASP A 53 18.31 17.59 -3.12
CA ASP A 53 18.77 18.55 -4.16
C ASP A 53 17.60 18.99 -5.07
N GLY A 54 17.88 19.91 -6.00
CA GLY A 54 16.89 20.46 -6.92
C GLY A 54 16.32 19.44 -7.90
N ASP A 55 17.04 18.35 -8.20
CA ASP A 55 16.60 17.31 -9.12
C ASP A 55 15.70 16.25 -8.45
N PHE A 56 15.52 16.30 -7.13
CA PHE A 56 14.72 15.32 -6.39
C PHE A 56 13.28 15.24 -6.89
N VAL A 57 12.62 16.37 -7.03
CA VAL A 57 11.23 16.45 -7.51
C VAL A 57 11.08 15.80 -8.88
N LYS A 58 12.02 16.04 -9.79
CA LYS A 58 12.07 15.48 -11.14
C LYS A 58 12.38 13.98 -11.13
N THR A 59 13.32 13.55 -10.30
CA THR A 59 13.77 12.15 -10.20
C THR A 59 12.65 11.26 -9.68
N PHE A 60 11.93 11.70 -8.67
CA PHE A 60 10.76 10.99 -8.15
C PHE A 60 9.49 11.22 -8.97
N GLY A 61 9.50 12.17 -9.93
CA GLY A 61 8.35 12.47 -10.77
C GLY A 61 7.22 13.13 -9.99
N LEU A 62 7.56 13.93 -8.97
CA LEU A 62 6.56 14.66 -8.19
C LEU A 62 5.95 15.76 -9.05
N GLN A 63 4.64 15.90 -8.97
CA GLN A 63 3.91 16.90 -9.75
C GLN A 63 3.98 18.26 -9.05
N LEU A 64 4.54 19.27 -9.73
CA LEU A 64 4.48 20.65 -9.30
C LEU A 64 3.05 21.18 -9.50
N LEU A 65 2.44 21.72 -8.45
CA LEU A 65 1.11 22.32 -8.47
C LEU A 65 1.18 23.84 -8.66
N LYS A 66 2.17 24.48 -8.04
CA LYS A 66 2.32 25.93 -8.08
C LYS A 66 3.77 26.35 -7.85
N GLY A 67 4.17 27.50 -8.42
CA GLY A 67 5.50 28.06 -8.24
C GLY A 67 6.56 27.38 -9.09
N GLU A 68 7.76 27.30 -8.57
CA GLU A 68 8.94 26.79 -9.27
C GLU A 68 9.59 25.68 -8.46
N LEU A 69 10.38 24.84 -9.11
CA LEU A 69 11.25 23.89 -8.42
C LEU A 69 12.45 24.65 -7.85
N MET A 70 13.02 24.10 -6.79
CA MET A 70 14.33 24.61 -6.32
C MET A 70 15.31 24.47 -7.46
N ASP A 71 15.87 25.59 -7.89
CA ASP A 71 16.99 25.54 -8.81
C ASP A 71 18.14 24.76 -8.18
N SER A 72 19.05 24.26 -9.04
CA SER A 72 20.28 23.58 -8.64
C SER A 72 21.16 24.55 -7.83
N TYR A 73 20.72 24.79 -6.60
CA TYR A 73 21.30 25.74 -5.65
C TYR A 73 22.69 25.36 -5.21
N PHE A 74 23.22 24.22 -5.68
CA PHE A 74 24.51 23.69 -5.32
C PHE A 74 25.66 24.68 -5.66
N GLU A 75 25.60 25.27 -6.83
CA GLU A 75 26.63 26.23 -7.25
C GLU A 75 26.54 27.56 -6.48
N ASN A 76 25.34 27.96 -6.11
CA ASN A 76 25.13 29.24 -5.45
C ASN A 76 25.39 29.20 -3.93
N TYR A 77 25.16 28.06 -3.25
CA TYR A 77 25.32 27.97 -1.79
C TYR A 77 26.78 28.10 -1.37
N TRP A 78 27.71 27.43 -2.06
CA TRP A 78 29.12 27.47 -1.76
C TRP A 78 29.82 28.67 -2.37
N MET A 79 29.42 29.13 -3.55
CA MET A 79 30.01 30.31 -4.17
C MET A 79 29.63 31.64 -3.52
N GLN A 80 28.50 31.65 -2.76
CA GLN A 80 28.01 32.85 -2.09
C GLN A 80 28.29 32.89 -0.60
N SER A 81 28.87 31.86 0.01
CA SER A 81 29.34 31.94 1.39
C SER A 81 30.41 33.01 1.61
N ASP A 82 31.03 33.49 0.54
CA ASP A 82 32.03 34.55 0.51
C ASP A 82 31.46 35.93 0.08
N SER A 83 30.12 36.01 -0.16
CA SER A 83 29.50 37.26 -0.57
C SER A 83 28.80 37.94 0.61
N ASP A 84 28.87 39.27 0.70
CA ASP A 84 28.20 40.12 1.71
C ASP A 84 26.68 40.03 1.70
N LYS A 85 26.08 39.21 0.83
CA LYS A 85 24.63 38.97 0.77
C LYS A 85 24.33 37.50 1.08
N PRO A 86 23.81 37.21 2.27
CA PRO A 86 23.41 35.84 2.61
C PRO A 86 22.31 35.37 1.64
N VAL A 87 22.53 34.23 0.99
CA VAL A 87 21.51 33.59 0.15
C VAL A 87 20.41 33.07 1.05
N GLN A 88 19.21 33.52 0.79
CA GLN A 88 18.04 33.05 1.52
C GLN A 88 17.67 31.64 1.03
N PRO A 89 17.73 30.61 1.89
CA PRO A 89 17.34 29.26 1.52
C PRO A 89 15.90 29.21 0.99
N THR A 90 15.68 28.35 0.02
CA THR A 90 14.34 28.11 -0.55
C THR A 90 13.82 26.73 -0.14
N ILE A 91 12.50 26.62 0.00
CA ILE A 91 11.85 25.37 0.31
C ILE A 91 10.68 25.12 -0.65
N VAL A 92 10.40 23.85 -0.90
CA VAL A 92 9.22 23.38 -1.60
C VAL A 92 8.35 22.61 -0.60
N ILE A 93 7.07 22.96 -0.52
CA ILE A 93 6.12 22.32 0.39
C ILE A 93 5.18 21.36 -0.36
N ASN A 94 4.57 20.41 0.36
CA ASN A 94 3.52 19.57 -0.23
C ASN A 94 2.13 20.21 -0.10
N GLU A 95 1.16 19.67 -0.84
CA GLU A 95 -0.22 20.14 -0.86
C GLU A 95 -0.86 20.11 0.54
N THR A 96 -0.59 19.07 1.33
CA THR A 96 -1.07 18.95 2.71
C THR A 96 -0.53 20.06 3.60
N ALA A 97 0.74 20.45 3.45
CA ALA A 97 1.30 21.58 4.19
C ALA A 97 0.62 22.89 3.79
N TRP A 98 0.44 23.15 2.49
CA TRP A 98 -0.28 24.33 2.02
C TRP A 98 -1.68 24.44 2.60
N LYS A 99 -2.46 23.35 2.54
CA LYS A 99 -3.81 23.31 3.13
C LYS A 99 -3.80 23.54 4.64
N ALA A 100 -2.81 23.00 5.33
CA ALA A 100 -2.69 23.17 6.78
C ALA A 100 -2.29 24.58 7.21
N MET A 101 -1.53 25.31 6.38
CA MET A 101 -1.16 26.70 6.60
C MET A 101 -2.36 27.64 6.49
N LYS A 102 -3.45 27.25 5.81
CA LYS A 102 -4.67 28.05 5.60
C LYS A 102 -4.41 29.41 4.93
N VAL A 103 -3.36 29.50 4.12
CA VAL A 103 -3.01 30.72 3.38
C VAL A 103 -3.48 30.60 1.93
N ALA A 104 -3.90 31.74 1.33
CA ALA A 104 -4.40 31.76 -0.04
C ALA A 104 -3.29 31.43 -1.05
N ASP A 105 -2.13 31.99 -0.88
CA ASP A 105 -0.94 31.76 -1.70
C ASP A 105 0.30 31.62 -0.83
N PRO A 106 0.95 30.45 -0.81
CA PRO A 106 2.18 30.25 -0.04
C PRO A 106 3.43 30.72 -0.79
N ILE A 107 3.37 30.94 -2.12
CA ILE A 107 4.55 31.24 -2.93
C ILE A 107 5.12 32.63 -2.56
N GLY A 108 6.43 32.67 -2.34
CA GLY A 108 7.13 33.89 -1.93
C GLY A 108 7.06 34.18 -0.43
N MET A 109 6.24 33.44 0.34
CA MET A 109 6.17 33.63 1.79
C MET A 109 7.48 33.31 2.46
N GLU A 110 7.85 34.14 3.44
CA GLU A 110 8.97 33.92 4.32
C GLU A 110 8.54 33.03 5.48
N VAL A 111 9.32 31.99 5.72
CA VAL A 111 9.10 31.04 6.81
C VAL A 111 10.36 30.91 7.65
N TYR A 112 10.19 30.60 8.90
CA TYR A 112 11.28 30.47 9.87
C TYR A 112 11.30 29.04 10.40
N LYS A 113 12.44 28.38 10.20
CA LYS A 113 12.72 27.06 10.78
C LYS A 113 13.49 27.24 12.07
N GLU A 114 12.98 26.69 13.16
CA GLU A 114 13.74 26.63 14.42
C GLU A 114 14.65 25.39 14.43
N PHE A 115 15.92 25.61 14.60
CA PHE A 115 16.90 24.56 14.75
C PHE A 115 17.84 24.91 15.92
N SER A 116 17.79 24.10 17.01
CA SER A 116 18.70 24.22 18.16
C SER A 116 18.89 25.67 18.71
N GLY A 117 17.83 26.48 18.72
CA GLY A 117 17.87 27.87 19.21
C GLY A 117 18.19 28.90 18.12
N TRP A 118 18.39 28.50 16.87
CA TRP A 118 18.61 29.39 15.73
C TRP A 118 17.40 29.32 14.79
N ALA A 119 16.97 30.48 14.31
CA ALA A 119 15.92 30.57 13.32
C ALA A 119 16.52 30.76 11.91
N VAL A 120 16.38 29.78 11.04
CA VAL A 120 16.77 29.89 9.63
C VAL A 120 15.59 30.43 8.84
N LYS A 121 15.77 31.59 8.24
CA LYS A 121 14.79 32.23 7.36
C LYS A 121 14.87 31.61 5.97
N SER A 122 13.75 31.05 5.49
CA SER A 122 13.62 30.44 4.19
C SER A 122 12.44 31.03 3.42
N ARG A 123 12.41 30.84 2.09
CA ARG A 123 11.30 31.28 1.23
C ARG A 123 10.63 30.08 0.58
N ILE A 124 9.32 30.04 0.56
CA ILE A 124 8.55 29.03 -0.18
C ILE A 124 8.56 29.40 -1.66
N VAL A 125 9.11 28.53 -2.53
CA VAL A 125 9.21 28.76 -3.96
C VAL A 125 8.28 27.86 -4.76
N GLY A 126 7.86 26.73 -4.22
CA GLY A 126 7.00 25.79 -4.92
C GLY A 126 6.10 24.97 -4.00
N VAL A 127 5.04 24.46 -4.59
CA VAL A 127 4.12 23.50 -3.98
C VAL A 127 4.04 22.28 -4.87
N VAL A 128 4.34 21.11 -4.32
CA VAL A 128 4.19 19.82 -5.00
C VAL A 128 2.95 19.08 -4.51
N LYS A 129 2.39 18.26 -5.39
CA LYS A 129 1.31 17.36 -5.02
C LYS A 129 1.80 16.40 -3.93
N ASP A 130 0.88 15.98 -3.08
CA ASP A 130 1.18 14.98 -2.05
C ASP A 130 1.76 13.69 -2.65
N PHE A 131 2.77 13.16 -2.00
CA PHE A 131 3.49 11.97 -2.40
C PHE A 131 3.73 11.06 -1.20
N ASN A 132 3.54 9.76 -1.37
CA ASN A 132 3.67 8.79 -0.29
C ASN A 132 4.98 8.00 -0.42
N PHE A 133 5.84 8.15 0.57
CA PHE A 133 6.97 7.25 0.82
C PHE A 133 6.70 6.28 1.99
N GLN A 134 5.55 6.41 2.63
CA GLN A 134 5.11 5.64 3.79
C GLN A 134 3.96 4.69 3.44
N SER A 135 3.58 3.85 4.40
CA SER A 135 2.39 3.00 4.28
C SER A 135 1.13 3.85 4.06
N LEU A 136 0.24 3.39 3.17
CA LEU A 136 -1.08 4.02 2.93
C LEU A 136 -2.01 3.99 4.16
N ARG A 137 -1.59 3.41 5.27
CA ARG A 137 -2.28 3.51 6.55
C ARG A 137 -2.20 4.90 7.16
N GLU A 138 -1.08 5.59 6.93
CA GLU A 138 -0.87 6.92 7.48
C GLU A 138 -1.38 7.99 6.51
N LYS A 139 -2.05 9.00 7.08
CA LYS A 139 -2.39 10.20 6.32
C LYS A 139 -1.11 10.93 5.97
N MET A 140 -1.09 11.49 4.75
CA MET A 140 0.01 12.35 4.35
C MET A 140 0.19 13.47 5.38
N LYS A 141 1.41 13.61 5.87
CA LYS A 141 1.79 14.65 6.81
C LYS A 141 2.24 15.90 6.05
N PRO A 142 2.06 17.10 6.63
CA PRO A 142 2.69 18.29 6.11
C PRO A 142 4.19 18.06 5.96
N ALA A 143 4.75 18.38 4.79
CA ALA A 143 6.16 18.16 4.49
C ALA A 143 6.74 19.32 3.69
N TYR A 144 8.04 19.53 3.86
CA TYR A 144 8.81 20.42 3.03
C TYR A 144 10.13 19.79 2.59
N ILE A 145 10.53 20.12 1.39
CA ILE A 145 11.81 19.72 0.80
C ILE A 145 12.75 20.92 0.95
N TYR A 146 13.91 20.66 1.53
CA TYR A 146 14.91 21.66 1.85
C TYR A 146 16.27 21.18 1.34
N TYR A 147 17.00 22.07 0.69
CA TYR A 147 18.37 21.79 0.29
C TYR A 147 19.33 21.99 1.46
N ASN A 148 19.98 20.92 1.87
CA ASN A 148 21.08 20.95 2.83
C ASN A 148 22.18 19.98 2.39
N PRO A 149 23.27 20.50 1.80
CA PRO A 149 24.33 19.66 1.25
C PRO A 149 25.06 18.81 2.30
N GLU A 150 25.05 19.20 3.56
CA GLU A 150 25.70 18.46 4.65
C GLU A 150 24.89 17.24 5.10
N CYS A 151 23.64 17.18 4.71
CA CYS A 151 22.70 16.13 5.14
C CYS A 151 22.27 15.19 3.98
N LEU A 152 22.90 15.30 2.81
CA LEU A 152 22.63 14.41 1.69
C LEU A 152 23.40 13.11 1.89
N GLY A 153 22.66 12.02 2.23
CA GLY A 153 23.24 10.71 2.53
C GLY A 153 23.16 9.72 1.38
N ASP A 154 22.05 9.74 0.63
CA ASP A 154 21.75 8.78 -0.42
C ASP A 154 21.72 9.43 -1.80
N MET A 155 22.16 8.66 -2.80
CA MET A 155 22.02 9.01 -4.21
C MET A 155 20.85 8.23 -4.82
N TYR A 156 19.88 8.94 -5.35
CA TYR A 156 18.71 8.39 -6.04
C TYR A 156 18.94 8.42 -7.54
N ILE A 157 18.92 7.25 -8.17
CA ILE A 157 19.16 7.11 -9.59
C ILE A 157 17.93 6.49 -10.26
N LYS A 158 17.31 7.23 -11.16
CA LYS A 158 16.20 6.74 -11.98
C LYS A 158 16.76 6.06 -13.23
N ILE A 159 16.54 4.77 -13.35
CA ILE A 159 17.03 3.95 -14.47
C ILE A 159 15.89 3.48 -15.36
N ALA A 160 16.22 3.19 -16.62
CA ALA A 160 15.31 2.54 -17.55
C ALA A 160 15.11 1.06 -17.15
N PRO A 161 13.87 0.52 -17.21
CA PRO A 161 13.60 -0.84 -16.73
C PRO A 161 14.17 -1.95 -17.63
N GLU A 162 14.41 -1.67 -18.92
CA GLU A 162 14.74 -2.66 -19.92
C GLU A 162 16.15 -3.29 -19.71
N ARG A 163 17.13 -2.48 -19.29
CA ARG A 163 18.53 -2.90 -19.09
C ARG A 163 19.02 -2.74 -17.66
N LYS A 164 18.19 -3.11 -16.73
CA LYS A 164 18.41 -2.90 -15.29
C LYS A 164 19.74 -3.45 -14.79
N GLN A 165 20.10 -4.69 -15.15
CA GLN A 165 21.34 -5.32 -14.67
C GLN A 165 22.61 -4.69 -15.28
N GLU A 166 22.58 -4.33 -16.56
CA GLU A 166 23.71 -3.69 -17.23
C GLU A 166 23.96 -2.29 -16.65
N THR A 167 22.87 -1.54 -16.44
CA THR A 167 22.93 -0.21 -15.84
C THR A 167 23.46 -0.27 -14.40
N LEU A 168 23.06 -1.27 -13.61
CA LEU A 168 23.61 -1.46 -12.26
C LEU A 168 25.12 -1.74 -12.27
N LYS A 169 25.60 -2.62 -13.17
CA LYS A 169 27.04 -2.88 -13.31
C LYS A 169 27.80 -1.61 -13.70
N TYR A 170 27.24 -0.81 -14.60
CA TYR A 170 27.85 0.47 -14.98
C TYR A 170 27.91 1.43 -13.77
N ILE A 171 26.84 1.53 -12.97
CA ILE A 171 26.82 2.38 -11.77
C ILE A 171 27.86 1.90 -10.76
N GLN A 172 27.91 0.59 -10.50
CA GLN A 172 28.90 -0.01 -9.60
C GLN A 172 30.34 0.31 -10.05
N GLN A 173 30.65 0.09 -11.32
CA GLN A 173 31.98 0.40 -11.87
C GLN A 173 32.30 1.88 -11.68
N LYS A 174 31.36 2.78 -11.94
CA LYS A 174 31.60 4.23 -11.78
C LYS A 174 31.76 4.62 -10.31
N PHE A 175 31.07 3.95 -9.41
CA PHE A 175 31.24 4.12 -7.96
C PHE A 175 32.63 3.66 -7.51
N GLU A 176 33.09 2.51 -7.97
CA GLU A 176 34.44 1.99 -7.66
C GLU A 176 35.53 2.91 -8.20
N GLU A 177 35.41 3.40 -9.46
CA GLU A 177 36.31 4.36 -10.05
C GLU A 177 36.38 5.66 -9.22
N TRP A 178 35.25 6.16 -8.74
CA TRP A 178 35.19 7.37 -7.94
C TRP A 178 35.75 7.14 -6.53
N ALA A 179 35.42 6.05 -5.88
CA ALA A 179 35.91 5.72 -4.53
C ALA A 179 37.45 5.61 -4.48
N VAL A 180 38.05 5.02 -5.52
CA VAL A 180 39.49 4.90 -5.63
C VAL A 180 40.15 6.27 -5.89
N ARG A 181 39.56 7.10 -6.76
CA ARG A 181 40.10 8.41 -7.13
C ARG A 181 40.17 9.38 -5.95
N ASP A 182 39.11 9.40 -5.14
CA ASP A 182 38.94 10.41 -4.09
C ASP A 182 39.35 9.87 -2.70
N ASP A 183 40.00 8.70 -2.62
CA ASP A 183 40.49 8.02 -1.39
C ASP A 183 39.41 7.91 -0.31
N ILE A 184 38.17 7.61 -0.75
CA ILE A 184 37.03 7.53 0.11
C ILE A 184 36.98 6.16 0.78
N PHE A 185 36.87 6.13 2.10
CA PHE A 185 36.78 4.91 2.91
C PHE A 185 35.50 4.06 2.72
N VAL A 186 34.64 4.38 1.76
CA VAL A 186 33.44 3.60 1.44
C VAL A 186 33.85 2.33 0.72
N LYS A 187 33.89 1.22 1.45
CA LYS A 187 34.41 -0.07 0.95
C LYS A 187 33.41 -0.89 0.14
N GLU A 188 32.12 -0.61 0.23
CA GLU A 188 31.08 -1.44 -0.39
C GLU A 188 30.07 -0.60 -1.16
N PHE A 189 29.77 -1.04 -2.39
CA PHE A 189 28.69 -0.51 -3.18
C PHE A 189 27.37 -1.13 -2.69
N ASN A 190 26.61 -0.38 -1.90
CA ASN A 190 25.29 -0.78 -1.46
C ASN A 190 24.22 -0.07 -2.27
N TYR A 191 23.26 -0.82 -2.78
CA TYR A 191 22.11 -0.26 -3.46
C TYR A 191 20.82 -0.96 -3.03
N GLN A 192 19.73 -0.25 -3.10
CA GLN A 192 18.40 -0.78 -2.84
C GLN A 192 17.40 -0.20 -3.84
N PHE A 193 16.52 -1.04 -4.38
CA PHE A 193 15.46 -0.50 -5.21
C PHE A 193 14.38 0.14 -4.36
N PHE A 194 13.94 1.30 -4.77
CA PHE A 194 12.85 2.01 -4.10
C PHE A 194 11.57 1.16 -3.98
N SER A 195 11.27 0.35 -5.02
CA SER A 195 10.17 -0.62 -4.97
C SER A 195 10.30 -1.62 -3.80
N ASP A 196 11.51 -2.03 -3.46
CA ASP A 196 11.75 -3.00 -2.40
C ASP A 196 11.60 -2.35 -1.02
N THR A 197 12.00 -1.09 -0.90
CA THR A 197 11.75 -0.30 0.32
C THR A 197 10.25 -0.10 0.55
N LEU A 198 9.50 0.26 -0.47
CA LEU A 198 8.04 0.34 -0.39
C LEU A 198 7.42 -1.02 -0.03
N ASN A 199 7.88 -2.10 -0.64
CA ASN A 199 7.39 -3.45 -0.35
C ASN A 199 7.68 -3.87 1.10
N LYS A 200 8.80 -3.47 1.69
CA LYS A 200 9.10 -3.71 3.11
C LYS A 200 8.07 -3.05 4.02
N ASN A 201 7.63 -1.84 3.70
CA ASN A 201 6.59 -1.14 4.44
C ASN A 201 5.24 -1.89 4.43
N TYR A 202 4.99 -2.70 3.38
CA TYR A 202 3.79 -3.55 3.24
C TYR A 202 4.02 -5.01 3.63
N ALA A 203 5.23 -5.40 4.07
CA ALA A 203 5.54 -6.80 4.40
C ALA A 203 4.65 -7.34 5.52
N LYS A 204 4.32 -6.51 6.51
CA LYS A 204 3.44 -6.86 7.62
C LYS A 204 2.01 -7.15 7.14
N GLU A 205 1.47 -6.31 6.28
CA GLU A 205 0.14 -6.47 5.68
C GLU A 205 0.09 -7.69 4.76
N GLN A 206 1.14 -7.93 3.98
CA GLN A 206 1.24 -9.13 3.15
C GLN A 206 1.30 -10.40 3.99
N GLN A 207 2.03 -10.39 5.10
CA GLN A 207 2.07 -11.51 6.03
C GLN A 207 0.70 -11.77 6.65
N GLN A 208 0.00 -10.73 7.13
CA GLN A 208 -1.36 -10.84 7.63
C GLN A 208 -2.33 -11.42 6.58
N SER A 209 -2.23 -10.92 5.34
CA SER A 209 -3.05 -11.41 4.23
C SER A 209 -2.82 -12.90 3.94
N ARG A 210 -1.57 -13.37 3.95
CA ARG A 210 -1.23 -14.80 3.80
C ARG A 210 -1.79 -15.65 4.92
N MET A 211 -1.68 -15.20 6.17
CA MET A 211 -2.26 -15.88 7.32
C MET A 211 -3.78 -15.99 7.22
N LEU A 212 -4.46 -14.89 6.87
CA LEU A 212 -5.91 -14.88 6.67
C LEU A 212 -6.33 -15.86 5.56
N LEU A 213 -5.60 -15.89 4.43
CA LEU A 213 -5.85 -16.82 3.34
C LEU A 213 -5.72 -18.28 3.83
N PHE A 214 -4.68 -18.60 4.57
CA PHE A 214 -4.45 -19.95 5.12
C PHE A 214 -5.60 -20.37 6.05
N PHE A 215 -5.99 -19.52 7.00
CA PHE A 215 -7.12 -19.82 7.89
C PHE A 215 -8.45 -19.92 7.14
N THR A 216 -8.64 -19.11 6.09
CA THR A 216 -9.84 -19.19 5.24
C THR A 216 -9.92 -20.53 4.53
N ILE A 217 -8.81 -21.04 4.00
CA ILE A 217 -8.77 -22.37 3.35
C ILE A 217 -9.12 -23.46 4.36
N ILE A 218 -8.53 -23.43 5.56
CA ILE A 218 -8.85 -24.39 6.63
C ILE A 218 -10.33 -24.33 6.99
N ALA A 219 -10.88 -23.13 7.18
CA ALA A 219 -12.30 -22.94 7.50
C ALA A 219 -13.22 -23.53 6.41
N ILE A 220 -12.89 -23.33 5.13
CA ILE A 220 -13.62 -23.91 4.00
C ILE A 220 -13.56 -25.44 4.04
N VAL A 221 -12.39 -26.03 4.31
CA VAL A 221 -12.23 -27.50 4.40
C VAL A 221 -13.09 -28.05 5.54
N ILE A 222 -13.05 -27.44 6.72
CA ILE A 222 -13.88 -27.87 7.88
C ILE A 222 -15.36 -27.76 7.55
N ALA A 223 -15.78 -26.65 6.92
CA ALA A 223 -17.17 -26.45 6.51
C ALA A 223 -17.61 -27.52 5.49
N MET A 224 -16.77 -27.85 4.52
CA MET A 224 -17.05 -28.94 3.55
C MET A 224 -17.19 -30.28 4.24
N MET A 225 -16.33 -30.61 5.22
CA MET A 225 -16.45 -31.86 5.99
C MET A 225 -17.76 -31.90 6.78
N GLY A 226 -18.18 -30.76 7.36
CA GLY A 226 -19.47 -30.66 8.03
C GLY A 226 -20.66 -30.88 7.10
N VAL A 227 -20.67 -30.23 5.93
CA VAL A 227 -21.71 -30.44 4.91
C VAL A 227 -21.69 -31.88 4.41
N PHE A 228 -20.49 -32.44 4.17
CA PHE A 228 -20.34 -33.82 3.75
C PHE A 228 -21.00 -34.80 4.73
N GLY A 229 -20.74 -34.64 6.04
CA GLY A 229 -21.35 -35.49 7.08
C GLY A 229 -22.85 -35.33 7.15
N LEU A 230 -23.37 -34.10 7.10
CA LEU A 230 -24.81 -33.82 7.11
C LEU A 230 -25.55 -34.40 5.91
N VAL A 231 -24.95 -34.29 4.70
CA VAL A 231 -25.55 -34.87 3.48
C VAL A 231 -25.54 -36.38 3.54
N ALA A 232 -24.43 -36.98 4.02
CA ALA A 232 -24.36 -38.45 4.21
C ALA A 232 -25.45 -38.97 5.12
N LEU A 233 -25.59 -38.35 6.30
CA LEU A 233 -26.63 -38.72 7.28
C LEU A 233 -28.05 -38.49 6.74
N SER A 234 -28.30 -37.35 6.10
CA SER A 234 -29.60 -37.01 5.52
C SER A 234 -29.99 -37.97 4.39
N THR A 235 -29.05 -38.36 3.55
CA THR A 235 -29.33 -39.34 2.47
C THR A 235 -29.56 -40.76 3.01
N GLU A 236 -28.87 -41.14 4.10
CA GLU A 236 -29.16 -42.41 4.77
C GLU A 236 -30.58 -42.44 5.39
N GLN A 237 -30.95 -41.43 6.12
CA GLN A 237 -32.28 -41.32 6.73
C GLN A 237 -33.40 -41.32 5.72
N ARG A 238 -33.16 -40.75 4.51
CA ARG A 238 -34.17 -40.66 3.43
C ARG A 238 -34.03 -41.76 2.38
N THR A 239 -33.29 -42.84 2.64
CA THR A 239 -33.04 -43.93 1.67
C THR A 239 -34.33 -44.58 1.23
N LYS A 240 -35.32 -44.86 2.16
CA LYS A 240 -36.63 -45.40 1.82
C LYS A 240 -37.43 -44.44 0.92
N GLU A 241 -37.42 -43.15 1.19
CA GLU A 241 -38.10 -42.14 0.36
C GLU A 241 -37.49 -42.05 -1.06
N ILE A 242 -36.17 -42.10 -1.16
CA ILE A 242 -35.44 -42.15 -2.45
C ILE A 242 -35.84 -43.43 -3.21
N GLY A 243 -35.85 -44.56 -2.56
CA GLY A 243 -36.24 -45.83 -3.14
C GLY A 243 -37.66 -45.84 -3.69
N VAL A 244 -38.66 -45.40 -2.90
CA VAL A 244 -40.07 -45.30 -3.31
C VAL A 244 -40.25 -44.38 -4.52
N ARG A 245 -39.58 -43.21 -4.52
CA ARG A 245 -39.63 -42.28 -5.65
C ARG A 245 -39.02 -42.87 -6.93
N LYS A 246 -37.96 -43.65 -6.76
CA LYS A 246 -37.28 -44.30 -7.90
C LYS A 246 -38.12 -45.39 -8.51
N VAL A 247 -38.80 -46.21 -7.69
CA VAL A 247 -39.78 -47.21 -8.15
C VAL A 247 -40.97 -46.55 -8.87
N ASN A 248 -41.37 -45.35 -8.43
CA ASN A 248 -42.42 -44.56 -9.09
C ASN A 248 -41.91 -43.77 -10.32
N GLY A 249 -40.71 -44.11 -10.87
CA GLY A 249 -40.18 -43.55 -12.10
C GLY A 249 -39.42 -42.22 -11.96
N ALA A 250 -39.05 -41.80 -10.78
CA ALA A 250 -38.22 -40.60 -10.62
C ALA A 250 -36.80 -40.85 -11.09
N HIS A 251 -36.30 -40.00 -12.00
CA HIS A 251 -34.91 -40.02 -12.47
C HIS A 251 -33.97 -39.51 -11.35
N SER A 252 -32.76 -40.07 -11.31
CA SER A 252 -31.77 -39.71 -10.29
C SER A 252 -31.45 -38.21 -10.22
N ASP A 253 -31.46 -37.52 -11.38
CA ASP A 253 -31.21 -36.09 -11.43
C ASP A 253 -32.30 -35.23 -10.76
N ARG A 254 -33.55 -35.67 -10.75
CA ARG A 254 -34.65 -35.00 -10.03
C ARG A 254 -34.42 -35.08 -8.51
N ILE A 255 -33.92 -36.23 -8.05
CA ILE A 255 -33.62 -36.45 -6.62
C ILE A 255 -32.43 -35.57 -6.20
N VAL A 256 -31.36 -35.58 -6.97
CA VAL A 256 -30.16 -34.74 -6.73
C VAL A 256 -30.52 -33.25 -6.69
N ARG A 257 -31.32 -32.79 -7.66
CA ARG A 257 -31.76 -31.39 -7.72
C ARG A 257 -32.57 -31.00 -6.49
N MET A 258 -33.39 -31.89 -5.99
CA MET A 258 -34.20 -31.64 -4.75
C MET A 258 -33.26 -31.39 -3.56
N PHE A 259 -32.25 -32.27 -3.35
CA PHE A 259 -31.28 -32.09 -2.29
C PHE A 259 -30.43 -30.81 -2.48
N CYS A 260 -29.94 -30.59 -3.67
CA CYS A 260 -29.17 -29.37 -3.94
C CYS A 260 -29.97 -28.08 -3.64
N LEU A 261 -31.25 -28.04 -4.01
CA LEU A 261 -32.11 -26.89 -3.74
C LEU A 261 -32.39 -26.71 -2.23
N GLU A 262 -32.51 -27.80 -1.50
CA GLU A 262 -32.68 -27.74 -0.03
C GLU A 262 -31.46 -27.13 0.65
N TYR A 263 -30.22 -27.59 0.30
CA TYR A 263 -28.99 -27.03 0.84
C TYR A 263 -28.72 -25.59 0.36
N LEU A 264 -29.04 -25.26 -0.89
CA LEU A 264 -28.92 -23.90 -1.41
C LEU A 264 -29.82 -22.91 -0.66
N ARG A 265 -31.01 -23.33 -0.21
CA ARG A 265 -31.88 -22.48 0.65
C ARG A 265 -31.17 -22.14 1.96
N TRP A 266 -30.58 -23.13 2.62
CA TRP A 266 -29.85 -22.92 3.88
C TRP A 266 -28.64 -22.03 3.69
N ILE A 267 -27.89 -22.20 2.58
CA ILE A 267 -26.77 -21.33 2.22
C ILE A 267 -27.29 -19.90 1.98
N GLY A 268 -28.40 -19.73 1.31
CA GLY A 268 -29.02 -18.42 1.07
C GLY A 268 -29.35 -17.69 2.38
N ILE A 269 -29.94 -18.38 3.34
CA ILE A 269 -30.24 -17.81 4.66
C ILE A 269 -28.94 -17.43 5.39
N ALA A 270 -27.96 -18.33 5.42
CA ALA A 270 -26.66 -18.06 6.04
C ALA A 270 -25.92 -16.89 5.37
N PHE A 271 -26.02 -16.78 4.04
CA PHE A 271 -25.42 -15.69 3.26
C PHE A 271 -26.04 -14.33 3.61
N VAL A 272 -27.37 -14.26 3.71
CA VAL A 272 -28.08 -13.02 4.12
C VAL A 272 -27.66 -12.56 5.51
N MET A 273 -27.37 -13.50 6.43
CA MET A 273 -26.87 -13.16 7.77
C MET A 273 -25.39 -12.81 7.77
N ALA A 274 -24.58 -13.49 6.97
CA ALA A 274 -23.13 -13.30 6.93
C ALA A 274 -22.71 -12.00 6.22
N CYS A 275 -23.44 -11.55 5.20
CA CYS A 275 -23.11 -10.34 4.46
C CYS A 275 -23.05 -9.06 5.30
N PRO A 276 -24.07 -8.75 6.13
CA PRO A 276 -24.03 -7.56 7.00
C PRO A 276 -22.88 -7.62 8.00
N LEU A 277 -22.64 -8.79 8.59
CA LEU A 277 -21.55 -8.98 9.55
C LEU A 277 -20.18 -8.80 8.86
N GLY A 278 -20.00 -9.43 7.70
CA GLY A 278 -18.78 -9.30 6.89
C GLY A 278 -18.54 -7.86 6.45
N TYR A 279 -19.58 -7.15 6.02
CA TYR A 279 -19.49 -5.74 5.67
C TYR A 279 -19.06 -4.88 6.86
N PHE A 280 -19.67 -5.08 8.01
CA PHE A 280 -19.33 -4.34 9.23
C PHE A 280 -17.88 -4.56 9.67
N LEU A 281 -17.41 -5.81 9.69
CA LEU A 281 -16.03 -6.15 10.06
C LEU A 281 -15.03 -5.57 9.07
N MET A 282 -15.32 -5.71 7.76
CA MET A 282 -14.44 -5.18 6.70
C MET A 282 -14.40 -3.65 6.73
N HIS A 283 -15.55 -3.00 6.92
CA HIS A 283 -15.62 -1.54 7.02
C HIS A 283 -14.83 -1.03 8.22
N ARG A 284 -14.94 -1.69 9.38
CA ARG A 284 -14.18 -1.36 10.58
C ARG A 284 -12.67 -1.53 10.35
N TRP A 285 -12.26 -2.61 9.70
CA TRP A 285 -10.85 -2.83 9.38
C TRP A 285 -10.32 -1.80 8.36
N LEU A 286 -11.10 -1.49 7.32
CA LEU A 286 -10.73 -0.44 6.34
C LEU A 286 -10.67 0.96 6.97
N SER A 287 -11.42 1.23 8.03
CA SER A 287 -11.40 2.54 8.69
C SER A 287 -10.07 2.85 9.39
N GLU A 288 -9.22 1.84 9.60
CA GLU A 288 -7.85 2.03 10.09
C GLU A 288 -6.89 2.57 9.01
N PHE A 289 -7.30 2.53 7.73
CA PHE A 289 -6.50 3.04 6.62
C PHE A 289 -6.87 4.49 6.30
N ALA A 290 -5.85 5.32 6.06
CA ALA A 290 -6.06 6.71 5.68
C ALA A 290 -6.67 6.85 4.27
N TYR A 291 -6.32 5.92 3.37
CA TYR A 291 -6.82 5.86 2.01
C TYR A 291 -7.70 4.63 1.85
N GLN A 292 -9.00 4.83 1.93
CA GLN A 292 -9.99 3.76 1.88
C GLN A 292 -10.46 3.50 0.45
N THR A 293 -10.49 2.23 0.07
CA THR A 293 -11.13 1.79 -1.17
C THR A 293 -12.58 1.41 -0.88
N PRO A 294 -13.56 1.83 -1.68
CA PRO A 294 -14.95 1.45 -1.48
C PRO A 294 -15.12 -0.07 -1.62
N ILE A 295 -15.84 -0.67 -0.66
CA ILE A 295 -16.14 -2.10 -0.69
C ILE A 295 -17.18 -2.36 -1.77
N SER A 296 -16.78 -3.05 -2.84
CA SER A 296 -17.67 -3.38 -3.95
C SER A 296 -18.60 -4.54 -3.59
N TRP A 297 -19.90 -4.35 -3.77
CA TRP A 297 -20.95 -5.34 -3.47
C TRP A 297 -20.79 -6.66 -4.24
N TRP A 298 -20.22 -6.62 -5.44
CA TRP A 298 -20.01 -7.81 -6.27
C TRP A 298 -19.04 -8.83 -5.64
N LEU A 299 -18.14 -8.40 -4.75
CA LEU A 299 -17.24 -9.29 -4.00
C LEU A 299 -18.02 -10.26 -3.10
N PHE A 300 -19.10 -9.77 -2.47
CA PHE A 300 -19.98 -10.62 -1.67
C PHE A 300 -20.70 -11.62 -2.56
N LEU A 301 -21.19 -11.20 -3.72
CA LEU A 301 -21.83 -12.12 -4.68
C LEU A 301 -20.86 -13.20 -5.15
N LEU A 302 -19.64 -12.84 -5.47
CA LEU A 302 -18.62 -13.79 -5.90
C LEU A 302 -18.29 -14.81 -4.78
N ALA A 303 -18.11 -14.34 -3.54
CA ALA A 303 -17.90 -15.21 -2.39
C ALA A 303 -19.08 -16.16 -2.17
N GLY A 304 -20.31 -15.64 -2.23
CA GLY A 304 -21.54 -16.46 -2.13
C GLY A 304 -21.64 -17.49 -3.23
N ALA A 305 -21.35 -17.11 -4.48
CA ALA A 305 -21.38 -18.03 -5.62
C ALA A 305 -20.32 -19.14 -5.49
N MET A 306 -19.12 -18.82 -5.01
CA MET A 306 -18.08 -19.82 -4.74
C MET A 306 -18.52 -20.82 -3.67
N ILE A 307 -19.05 -20.36 -2.55
CA ILE A 307 -19.52 -21.24 -1.47
C ILE A 307 -20.68 -22.10 -1.96
N ALA A 308 -21.65 -21.52 -2.66
CA ALA A 308 -22.78 -22.25 -3.24
C ALA A 308 -22.32 -23.30 -4.25
N GLY A 309 -21.33 -22.98 -5.09
CA GLY A 309 -20.74 -23.89 -6.06
C GLY A 309 -20.04 -25.07 -5.40
N ILE A 310 -19.17 -24.81 -4.42
CA ILE A 310 -18.43 -25.85 -3.69
C ILE A 310 -19.42 -26.78 -2.96
N THR A 311 -20.40 -26.20 -2.27
CA THR A 311 -21.40 -26.98 -1.54
C THR A 311 -22.27 -27.81 -2.50
N SER A 312 -22.73 -27.22 -3.60
CA SER A 312 -23.52 -27.94 -4.62
C SER A 312 -22.73 -29.10 -5.22
N PHE A 313 -21.44 -28.92 -5.48
CA PHE A 313 -20.57 -29.98 -5.97
C PHE A 313 -20.46 -31.14 -4.96
N THR A 314 -20.29 -30.82 -3.67
CA THR A 314 -20.20 -31.80 -2.58
C THR A 314 -21.52 -32.59 -2.45
N VAL A 315 -22.64 -31.89 -2.43
CA VAL A 315 -24.00 -32.50 -2.35
C VAL A 315 -24.29 -33.37 -3.56
N PHE A 316 -23.97 -32.85 -4.77
CA PHE A 316 -24.13 -33.59 -6.02
C PHE A 316 -23.37 -34.92 -5.99
N GLY A 317 -22.09 -34.90 -5.65
CA GLY A 317 -21.24 -36.09 -5.63
C GLY A 317 -21.79 -37.19 -4.72
N GLN A 318 -22.22 -36.82 -3.53
CA GLN A 318 -22.78 -37.77 -2.55
C GLN A 318 -24.17 -38.29 -2.95
N THR A 319 -25.07 -37.37 -3.29
CA THR A 319 -26.45 -37.74 -3.61
C THR A 319 -26.50 -38.54 -4.90
N TRP A 320 -25.67 -38.20 -5.91
CA TRP A 320 -25.57 -38.96 -7.14
C TRP A 320 -25.15 -40.40 -6.87
N ARG A 321 -24.13 -40.61 -6.04
CA ARG A 321 -23.63 -41.97 -5.71
C ARG A 321 -24.73 -42.83 -5.08
N LYS A 322 -25.54 -42.29 -4.17
CA LYS A 322 -26.66 -42.96 -3.51
C LYS A 322 -27.87 -43.13 -4.45
N ALA A 323 -28.21 -42.11 -5.23
CA ALA A 323 -29.30 -42.15 -6.17
C ALA A 323 -29.07 -43.11 -7.35
N SER A 324 -27.81 -43.45 -7.65
CA SER A 324 -27.44 -44.43 -8.69
C SER A 324 -27.45 -45.87 -8.21
N GLN A 325 -27.57 -46.16 -6.91
CA GLN A 325 -27.64 -47.50 -6.36
C GLN A 325 -28.96 -48.21 -6.75
N ASN A 326 -28.92 -49.55 -6.80
CA ASN A 326 -30.08 -50.37 -7.19
C ASN A 326 -31.22 -50.22 -6.17
N PRO A 327 -32.47 -49.86 -6.61
CA PRO A 327 -33.59 -49.62 -5.69
C PRO A 327 -34.01 -50.88 -4.90
N VAL A 328 -33.68 -52.09 -5.39
CA VAL A 328 -33.98 -53.36 -4.67
C VAL A 328 -33.15 -53.48 -3.39
N GLU A 329 -31.89 -52.98 -3.36
CA GLU A 329 -31.07 -53.01 -2.15
C GLU A 329 -31.56 -51.99 -1.10
N SER A 330 -32.08 -50.85 -1.56
CA SER A 330 -32.59 -49.80 -0.65
C SER A 330 -33.89 -50.12 0.05
N LEU A 331 -34.64 -51.11 -0.47
CA LEU A 331 -35.88 -51.64 0.13
C LEU A 331 -35.69 -52.93 0.96
N ARG A 332 -34.52 -53.60 0.84
CA ARG A 332 -34.22 -54.89 1.51
C ARG A 332 -33.63 -54.71 2.92
N TYR A 333 -33.30 -53.51 3.33
CA TYR A 333 -32.79 -53.23 4.68
C TYR A 333 -33.98 -53.14 5.69
N GLU A 334 -34.40 -54.28 6.19
CA GLU A 334 -34.96 -54.51 7.51
C GLU A 334 -33.99 -55.26 8.37
#